data_2a1772b6c4f740822983c1ce0b1371e3
#
_entry.id   2a1772b6c4f740822983c1ce0b1371e3
#
_cell.length_a   1.000
_cell.length_b   1.000
_cell.length_c   1.000
_cell.angle_alpha   90.00
_cell.angle_beta   90.00
_cell.angle_gamma   90.00
#
_symmetry.space_group_name_H-M   'P 1'
#
loop_
_entity.id
_entity.type
_entity.pdbx_description
1 polymer ?
#
loop_
_entity_poly.entity_id
_entity_poly.type
_entity_poly.pdbx_seq_one_letter_code
_entity_poly.pdbx_strand_id
1 'polypeptide(L)' 'MKMTKGYTVAYEYDWYEMVFTNESDRNEMALAIHDEMLYYIWARFLNWYGKDDLEEVERAVEENMFTYETMIVED' A
#
# COMPACT_ATOMS: atom_id res chain seq x y z
N MET A 1 -18.24 -1.43 -24.74
CA MET A 1 -17.36 -0.98 -23.64
C MET A 1 -18.15 -0.86 -22.36
N LYS A 2 -17.69 -1.51 -21.33
CA LYS A 2 -18.31 -1.47 -20.01
C LYS A 2 -17.34 -0.82 -19.01
N MET A 3 -17.84 0.09 -18.20
CA MET A 3 -17.03 0.74 -17.16
C MET A 3 -17.56 0.34 -15.79
N THR A 4 -16.65 -0.14 -14.95
CA THR A 4 -16.97 -0.57 -13.59
C THR A 4 -16.06 0.17 -12.62
N LYS A 5 -16.60 0.55 -11.47
CA LYS A 5 -15.82 1.20 -10.44
C LYS A 5 -14.77 0.23 -9.87
N GLY A 6 -13.53 0.66 -9.82
CA GLY A 6 -12.43 -0.10 -9.25
C GLY A 6 -11.87 0.55 -7.99
N TYR A 7 -11.22 -0.24 -7.17
CA TYR A 7 -10.61 0.20 -5.93
C TYR A 7 -9.14 -0.17 -5.95
N THR A 8 -8.28 0.80 -5.67
CA THR A 8 -6.84 0.66 -5.86
C THR A 8 -6.09 0.97 -4.58
N VAL A 9 -4.98 0.26 -4.42
CA VAL A 9 -4.00 0.55 -3.39
C VAL A 9 -2.65 0.72 -4.08
N ALA A 10 -1.89 1.73 -3.68
CA ALA A 10 -0.56 1.99 -4.22
C ALA A 10 0.40 2.36 -3.09
N TYR A 11 1.67 2.03 -3.27
CA TYR A 11 2.72 2.39 -2.34
C TYR A 11 3.88 3.00 -3.12
N GLU A 12 4.33 4.19 -2.72
CA GLU A 12 5.28 5.00 -3.49
C GLU A 12 6.66 4.36 -3.66
N TYR A 13 7.13 3.64 -2.64
CA TYR A 13 8.45 3.02 -2.67
C TYR A 13 8.46 1.62 -3.27
N ASP A 14 7.28 1.07 -3.51
CA ASP A 14 7.14 -0.24 -4.12
C ASP A 14 6.00 -0.19 -5.12
N TRP A 15 6.12 -0.96 -6.16
CA TRP A 15 5.26 -0.85 -7.34
C TRP A 15 4.00 -1.69 -7.22
N TYR A 16 3.41 -1.72 -6.03
CA TYR A 16 2.12 -2.36 -5.83
C TYR A 16 1.02 -1.44 -6.30
N GLU A 17 0.65 -1.60 -7.54
CA GLU A 17 -0.56 -0.98 -8.04
C GLU A 17 -1.50 -2.08 -8.48
N MET A 18 -2.52 -2.33 -7.68
CA MET A 18 -3.48 -3.38 -7.90
C MET A 18 -4.88 -2.79 -7.96
N VAL A 19 -5.72 -3.31 -8.85
CA VAL A 19 -7.10 -2.86 -9.00
C VAL A 19 -8.04 -3.97 -8.58
N PHE A 20 -8.93 -3.66 -7.64
CA PHE A 20 -9.93 -4.57 -7.12
C PHE A 20 -11.34 -4.11 -7.51
N THR A 21 -12.23 -5.03 -7.73
CA THR A 21 -13.64 -4.72 -7.99
C THR A 21 -14.45 -4.54 -6.71
N ASN A 22 -13.87 -4.88 -5.57
CA ASN A 22 -14.52 -4.88 -4.27
C ASN A 22 -13.69 -4.07 -3.27
N GLU A 23 -14.31 -3.11 -2.63
CA GLU A 23 -13.65 -2.24 -1.64
C GLU A 23 -13.10 -3.03 -0.46
N SER A 24 -13.83 -4.04 -0.01
CA SER A 24 -13.40 -4.89 1.10
C SER A 24 -12.12 -5.64 0.78
N ASP A 25 -12.02 -6.17 -0.44
CA ASP A 25 -10.81 -6.87 -0.90
C ASP A 25 -9.62 -5.91 -0.99
N ARG A 26 -9.84 -4.69 -1.47
CA ARG A 26 -8.82 -3.64 -1.50
C ARG A 26 -8.34 -3.33 -0.09
N ASN A 27 -9.25 -3.21 0.87
CA ASN A 27 -8.90 -2.88 2.24
C ASN A 27 -8.11 -3.99 2.91
N GLU A 28 -8.45 -5.26 2.65
CA GLU A 28 -7.65 -6.40 3.13
C GLU A 28 -6.24 -6.39 2.56
N MET A 29 -6.12 -6.13 1.26
CA MET A 29 -4.81 -6.04 0.63
C MET A 29 -4.01 -4.85 1.15
N ALA A 30 -4.66 -3.71 1.41
CA ALA A 30 -4.01 -2.54 1.99
C ALA A 30 -3.41 -2.86 3.36
N LEU A 31 -4.12 -3.61 4.20
CA LEU A 31 -3.61 -4.05 5.50
C LEU A 31 -2.41 -4.98 5.35
N ALA A 32 -2.48 -5.91 4.41
CA ALA A 32 -1.39 -6.84 4.15
C ALA A 32 -0.14 -6.12 3.65
N ILE A 33 -0.31 -5.16 2.74
CA ILE A 33 0.78 -4.35 2.22
C ILE A 33 1.39 -3.48 3.33
N HIS A 34 0.54 -2.88 4.16
CA HIS A 34 0.99 -2.08 5.29
C HIS A 34 1.91 -2.89 6.22
N ASP A 35 1.48 -4.08 6.60
CA ASP A 35 2.26 -4.94 7.50
C ASP A 35 3.58 -5.38 6.86
N GLU A 36 3.55 -5.75 5.58
CA GLU A 36 4.75 -6.15 4.84
C GLU A 36 5.73 -4.99 4.70
N MET A 37 5.24 -3.81 4.33
CA MET A 37 6.07 -2.62 4.16
C MET A 37 6.62 -2.12 5.49
N LEU A 38 5.85 -2.21 6.55
CA LEU A 38 6.30 -1.85 7.88
C LEU A 38 7.53 -2.69 8.28
N TYR A 39 7.45 -4.00 8.10
CA TYR A 39 8.57 -4.90 8.38
C TYR A 39 9.78 -4.58 7.50
N TYR A 40 9.55 -4.40 6.21
CA TYR A 40 10.61 -4.16 5.22
C TYR A 40 11.34 -2.84 5.48
N ILE A 41 10.61 -1.78 5.72
CA ILE A 41 11.17 -0.46 6.00
C ILE A 41 11.87 -0.44 7.36
N TRP A 42 11.28 -1.10 8.35
CA TRP A 42 11.90 -1.24 9.67
C TRP A 42 13.27 -1.92 9.58
N ALA A 43 13.36 -2.99 8.81
CA ALA A 43 14.63 -3.69 8.60
C ALA A 43 15.67 -2.80 7.93
N ARG A 44 15.25 -1.97 6.97
CA ARG A 44 16.13 -0.98 6.31
C ARG A 44 16.61 0.08 7.29
N PHE A 45 15.71 0.62 8.10
CA PHE A 45 16.03 1.62 9.11
C PHE A 45 17.06 1.11 10.09
N LEU A 46 16.85 -0.08 10.60
CA LEU A 46 17.77 -0.72 11.53
C LEU A 46 19.15 -0.91 10.90
N ASN A 47 19.18 -1.35 9.65
CA ASN A 47 20.42 -1.65 8.93
C ASN A 47 21.20 -0.39 8.53
N TRP A 48 20.52 0.66 8.06
CA TRP A 48 21.16 1.86 7.54
C TRP A 48 21.47 2.91 8.61
N TYR A 49 20.60 3.04 9.59
CA TYR A 49 20.69 4.12 10.59
C TYR A 49 21.05 3.58 11.98
N GLY A 50 21.05 2.28 12.15
CA GLY A 50 21.26 1.69 13.47
C GLY A 50 20.19 2.08 14.49
N LYS A 51 19.03 2.48 14.00
CA LYS A 51 17.90 2.94 14.82
C LYS A 51 16.73 1.98 14.72
N ASP A 52 16.07 1.80 15.84
CA ASP A 52 14.87 0.99 15.96
C ASP A 52 13.71 1.89 16.40
N ASP A 53 13.34 2.84 15.56
CA ASP A 53 12.25 3.77 15.82
C ASP A 53 11.01 3.35 15.02
N LEU A 54 10.21 2.49 15.63
CA LEU A 54 9.00 1.95 15.01
C LEU A 54 7.98 3.03 14.69
N GLU A 55 7.85 4.07 15.51
CA GLU A 55 6.91 5.16 15.26
C GLU A 55 7.26 5.93 13.98
N GLU A 56 8.53 6.18 13.75
CA GLU A 56 8.99 6.89 12.56
C GLU A 56 8.79 6.03 11.31
N VAL A 57 9.09 4.75 11.40
CA VAL A 57 8.88 3.79 10.31
C VAL A 57 7.40 3.66 9.99
N GLU A 58 6.56 3.54 10.99
CA GLU A 58 5.11 3.44 10.83
C GLU A 58 4.53 4.68 10.14
N ARG A 59 5.00 5.85 10.53
CA ARG A 59 4.60 7.11 9.89
C ARG A 59 5.02 7.13 8.41
N ALA A 60 6.23 6.68 8.10
CA ALA A 60 6.71 6.64 6.72
C ALA A 60 5.87 5.70 5.85
N VAL A 61 5.46 4.56 6.38
CA VAL A 61 4.57 3.63 5.68
C VAL A 61 3.22 4.27 5.43
N GLU A 62 2.63 4.90 6.44
CA GLU A 62 1.31 5.54 6.33
C GLU A 62 1.32 6.70 5.33
N GLU A 63 2.37 7.52 5.32
CA GLU A 63 2.50 8.65 4.42
C GLU A 63 2.66 8.25 2.95
N ASN A 64 3.16 7.06 2.68
CA ASN A 64 3.47 6.62 1.32
C ASN A 64 2.50 5.57 0.78
N MET A 65 1.51 5.17 1.55
CA MET A 65 0.47 4.25 1.10
C MET A 65 -0.79 5.03 0.75
N PHE A 66 -1.31 4.80 -0.44
CA PHE A 66 -2.48 5.51 -0.94
C PHE A 66 -3.57 4.54 -1.37
N THR A 67 -4.80 4.84 -0.99
CA THR A 67 -5.98 4.12 -1.46
C THR A 67 -6.86 5.09 -2.24
N TYR A 68 -7.32 4.68 -3.42
CA TYR A 68 -8.16 5.55 -4.25
C TYR A 68 -9.10 4.72 -5.12
N GLU A 69 -10.04 5.40 -5.75
CA GLU A 69 -10.98 4.79 -6.66
C GLU A 69 -10.54 5.05 -8.10
N THR A 70 -10.83 4.12 -8.97
CA THR A 70 -10.54 4.24 -10.39
C THR A 70 -11.67 3.60 -11.19
N MET A 71 -11.57 3.64 -12.50
CA MET A 71 -12.54 2.99 -13.39
C MET A 71 -11.86 1.86 -14.16
N ILE A 72 -12.49 0.70 -14.12
CA ILE A 72 -12.05 -0.45 -14.90
C ILE A 72 -12.84 -0.46 -16.20
N VAL A 73 -12.12 -0.46 -17.32
CA VAL A 73 -12.73 -0.52 -18.65
C VAL A 73 -12.64 -1.95 -19.16
N GLU A 74 -13.79 -2.51 -19.45
CA GLU A 74 -13.89 -3.86 -20.00
C GLU A 74 -14.53 -3.80 -21.40
N ASP A 75 -13.94 -4.47 -22.35
CA ASP A 75 -14.47 -4.59 -23.71
C ASP A 75 -15.44 -5.77 -23.83
#